data_003f5f25e2c67094ef67449493fa069f
#
_entry.id   003f5f25e2c67094ef67449493fa069f
#
_cell.length_a   1.000
_cell.length_b   1.000
_cell.length_c   1.000
_cell.angle_alpha   90.00
_cell.angle_beta   90.00
_cell.angle_gamma   90.00
#
_symmetry.space_group_name_H-M   'P 1'
#
loop_
_entity.id
_entity.type
_entity.pdbx_description
1 polymer ?
#
loop_
_entity_poly.entity_id
_entity_poly.type
_entity_poly.pdbx_seq_one_letter_code
_entity_poly.pdbx_strand_id
1 'polypeptide(L)'
;MNNINDFEKAKKLFQQGLINLQDENYEDAEVKLLECLKLIPNRISTLHNLIAVYIATKQKNKLKEIINSHNHLINEHEIKYGYAFVQYFDRNYPKSIEICKELITLDNFKYSISDLLASNFKKQKLFLQTLKIYKKKLKEKKNYLIYFNIGTLFFELGRINKAIYYFKKSEDLKKIDNSNLWNLSLCCLTLGNLDKGFELYEYRWLKKSNKPIKKFENIKTPLNTDEIINRNILISDEQGLGDAIQFSRFVIELLKFTKKITFVVNSKLVKLLLNLDKNINVIEYKDLKTNDFDFHLSLCSLPLFLKIKDINDINYYPLNFNTKNKICFEKNNINIGLTWSGDPNFSSDEYRSISFKNFKEILNIKKINFFKLSQDVRNEEFLDYHSFSNLFDFGDKSLFEISEVMKELDLVISSDTSIIHLAGILNIKSILLLNYNSDWRWFEDEKKTIWYPSVEIIKQKTFNSWDNVFYELKERIEKLTYK
;
A
#
# COMPACT_ATOMS: atom_id res chain seq x y z
N MET A 1 11.08 7.88 -54.92
CA MET A 1 10.71 9.07 -54.09
C MET A 1 10.00 8.70 -52.79
N ASN A 2 9.15 7.65 -52.76
CA ASN A 2 8.44 7.25 -51.54
C ASN A 2 9.38 6.83 -50.37
N ASN A 3 10.48 6.12 -50.66
CA ASN A 3 11.41 5.61 -49.64
C ASN A 3 12.16 6.69 -48.83
N ILE A 4 12.46 7.85 -49.42
CA ILE A 4 13.18 8.94 -48.73
C ILE A 4 12.23 9.65 -47.75
N ASN A 5 10.98 9.86 -48.14
CA ASN A 5 9.96 10.48 -47.30
C ASN A 5 9.58 9.61 -46.09
N ASP A 6 9.51 8.31 -46.31
CA ASP A 6 9.24 7.35 -45.21
C ASP A 6 10.42 7.26 -44.24
N PHE A 7 11.64 7.35 -44.69
CA PHE A 7 12.83 7.36 -43.84
C PHE A 7 12.90 8.62 -42.95
N GLU A 8 12.69 9.82 -43.54
CA GLU A 8 12.68 11.07 -42.76
C GLU A 8 11.50 11.11 -41.76
N LYS A 9 10.33 10.61 -42.17
CA LYS A 9 9.18 10.46 -41.27
C LYS A 9 9.47 9.50 -40.12
N ALA A 10 10.05 8.34 -40.40
CA ALA A 10 10.44 7.36 -39.36
C ALA A 10 11.49 7.91 -38.40
N LYS A 11 12.45 8.70 -38.90
CA LYS A 11 13.46 9.39 -38.08
C LYS A 11 12.82 10.36 -37.10
N LYS A 12 11.86 11.18 -37.57
CA LYS A 12 11.12 12.14 -36.75
C LYS A 12 10.30 11.42 -35.67
N LEU A 13 9.58 10.34 -36.02
CA LEU A 13 8.81 9.53 -35.07
C LEU A 13 9.71 8.88 -34.03
N PHE A 14 10.87 8.36 -34.43
CA PHE A 14 11.84 7.79 -33.51
C PHE A 14 12.35 8.83 -32.50
N GLN A 15 12.71 10.04 -32.96
CA GLN A 15 13.15 11.14 -32.09
C GLN A 15 12.04 11.53 -31.09
N GLN A 16 10.79 11.65 -31.54
CA GLN A 16 9.66 11.93 -30.65
C GLN A 16 9.46 10.81 -29.63
N GLY A 17 9.58 9.55 -30.04
CA GLY A 17 9.53 8.39 -29.15
C GLY A 17 10.62 8.43 -28.08
N LEU A 18 11.86 8.83 -28.43
CA LEU A 18 12.94 8.99 -27.46
C LEU A 18 12.69 10.13 -26.45
N ILE A 19 12.18 11.27 -26.92
CA ILE A 19 11.82 12.40 -26.04
C ILE A 19 10.76 11.94 -25.04
N ASN A 20 9.67 11.33 -25.53
CA ASN A 20 8.61 10.81 -24.67
C ASN A 20 9.12 9.77 -23.66
N LEU A 21 10.10 8.96 -24.06
CA LEU A 21 10.75 7.98 -23.19
C LEU A 21 11.57 8.65 -22.08
N GLN A 22 12.30 9.73 -22.41
CA GLN A 22 13.05 10.54 -21.44
C GLN A 22 12.13 11.24 -20.44
N ASP A 23 10.97 11.71 -20.92
CA ASP A 23 9.93 12.35 -20.10
C ASP A 23 9.05 11.33 -19.35
N GLU A 24 9.38 10.03 -19.46
CA GLU A 24 8.60 8.91 -18.91
C GLU A 24 7.12 8.87 -19.38
N ASN A 25 6.82 9.48 -20.50
CA ASN A 25 5.52 9.39 -21.18
C ASN A 25 5.48 8.13 -22.05
N TYR A 26 5.35 6.98 -21.40
CA TYR A 26 5.51 5.67 -22.03
C TYR A 26 4.40 5.34 -23.05
N GLU A 27 3.20 5.85 -22.87
CA GLU A 27 2.08 5.62 -23.78
C GLU A 27 2.34 6.28 -25.15
N ASP A 28 2.70 7.55 -25.14
CA ASP A 28 3.04 8.27 -26.38
C ASP A 28 4.35 7.75 -26.98
N ALA A 29 5.32 7.35 -26.16
CA ALA A 29 6.54 6.71 -26.62
C ALA A 29 6.25 5.43 -27.38
N GLU A 30 5.40 4.56 -26.85
CA GLU A 30 4.95 3.31 -27.52
C GLU A 30 4.34 3.60 -28.87
N VAL A 31 3.38 4.54 -28.92
CA VAL A 31 2.68 4.91 -30.17
C VAL A 31 3.68 5.36 -31.24
N LYS A 32 4.59 6.31 -30.90
CA LYS A 32 5.56 6.83 -31.86
C LYS A 32 6.58 5.80 -32.33
N LEU A 33 7.03 4.92 -31.43
CA LEU A 33 7.96 3.85 -31.77
C LEU A 33 7.30 2.77 -32.64
N LEU A 34 6.03 2.42 -32.39
CA LEU A 34 5.28 1.48 -33.23
C LEU A 34 5.02 2.07 -34.63
N GLU A 35 4.66 3.36 -34.74
CA GLU A 35 4.53 4.04 -36.01
C GLU A 35 5.86 4.04 -36.78
N CYS A 36 6.97 4.27 -36.11
CA CYS A 36 8.31 4.20 -36.69
C CYS A 36 8.63 2.77 -37.23
N LEU A 37 8.29 1.73 -36.43
CA LEU A 37 8.53 0.33 -36.79
C LEU A 37 7.69 -0.10 -38.00
N LYS A 38 6.47 0.43 -38.16
CA LYS A 38 5.64 0.19 -39.36
C LYS A 38 6.30 0.73 -40.65
N LEU A 39 6.99 1.88 -40.56
CA LEU A 39 7.68 2.45 -41.71
C LEU A 39 9.02 1.75 -42.00
N ILE A 40 9.74 1.35 -40.94
CA ILE A 40 11.02 0.64 -41.03
C ILE A 40 10.99 -0.59 -40.11
N PRO A 41 10.46 -1.73 -40.58
CA PRO A 41 10.21 -2.92 -39.74
C PRO A 41 11.45 -3.52 -39.08
N ASN A 42 12.63 -3.37 -39.68
CA ASN A 42 13.87 -4.00 -39.22
C ASN A 42 14.78 -3.03 -38.45
N ARG A 43 14.26 -1.93 -37.91
CA ARG A 43 15.06 -0.95 -37.18
C ARG A 43 15.32 -1.41 -35.75
N ILE A 44 16.49 -2.03 -35.53
CA ILE A 44 16.91 -2.62 -34.24
C ILE A 44 16.82 -1.60 -33.09
N SER A 45 17.24 -0.34 -33.30
CA SER A 45 17.14 0.72 -32.27
C SER A 45 15.70 0.99 -31.81
N THR A 46 14.71 0.84 -32.69
CA THR A 46 13.29 1.00 -32.35
C THR A 46 12.81 -0.18 -31.50
N LEU A 47 13.24 -1.40 -31.83
CA LEU A 47 12.95 -2.62 -31.07
C LEU A 47 13.50 -2.52 -29.63
N HIS A 48 14.76 -2.07 -29.47
CA HIS A 48 15.36 -1.88 -28.14
C HIS A 48 14.57 -0.88 -27.27
N ASN A 49 14.10 0.22 -27.87
CA ASN A 49 13.32 1.21 -27.12
C ASN A 49 11.91 0.70 -26.80
N LEU A 50 11.28 -0.10 -27.66
CA LEU A 50 10.00 -0.77 -27.33
C LEU A 50 10.17 -1.79 -26.22
N ILE A 51 11.23 -2.58 -26.21
CA ILE A 51 11.58 -3.48 -25.12
C ILE A 51 11.72 -2.67 -23.82
N ALA A 52 12.42 -1.55 -23.83
CA ALA A 52 12.56 -0.69 -22.66
C ALA A 52 11.21 -0.12 -22.18
N VAL A 53 10.33 0.31 -23.10
CA VAL A 53 8.96 0.74 -22.76
C VAL A 53 8.18 -0.38 -22.08
N TYR A 54 8.17 -1.60 -22.67
CA TYR A 54 7.40 -2.72 -22.12
C TYR A 54 7.95 -3.23 -20.78
N ILE A 55 9.26 -3.12 -20.55
CA ILE A 55 9.87 -3.37 -19.24
C ILE A 55 9.41 -2.32 -18.23
N ALA A 56 9.48 -1.03 -18.57
CA ALA A 56 9.11 0.07 -17.69
C ALA A 56 7.63 0.05 -17.31
N THR A 57 6.76 -0.28 -18.28
CA THR A 57 5.30 -0.37 -18.10
C THR A 57 4.81 -1.74 -17.62
N LYS A 58 5.72 -2.71 -17.45
CA LYS A 58 5.43 -4.11 -17.04
C LYS A 58 4.46 -4.84 -17.98
N GLN A 59 4.45 -4.47 -19.25
CA GLN A 59 3.59 -5.08 -20.27
C GLN A 59 4.19 -6.41 -20.77
N LYS A 60 4.14 -7.42 -19.91
CA LYS A 60 4.75 -8.74 -20.14
C LYS A 60 4.39 -9.38 -21.48
N ASN A 61 3.12 -9.37 -21.86
CA ASN A 61 2.66 -10.02 -23.10
C ASN A 61 3.24 -9.33 -24.33
N LYS A 62 3.23 -8.00 -24.38
CA LYS A 62 3.85 -7.24 -25.49
C LYS A 62 5.37 -7.41 -25.51
N LEU A 63 6.01 -7.48 -24.34
CA LEU A 63 7.45 -7.76 -24.24
C LEU A 63 7.77 -9.13 -24.85
N LYS A 64 7.00 -10.17 -24.52
CA LYS A 64 7.18 -11.52 -25.05
C LYS A 64 6.93 -11.58 -26.57
N GLU A 65 5.89 -10.89 -27.02
CA GLU A 65 5.52 -10.81 -28.44
C GLU A 65 6.63 -10.15 -29.28
N ILE A 66 7.11 -8.97 -28.87
CA ILE A 66 8.15 -8.22 -29.62
C ILE A 66 9.47 -9.00 -29.70
N ILE A 67 9.86 -9.71 -28.63
CA ILE A 67 11.04 -10.55 -28.62
C ILE A 67 10.89 -11.75 -29.58
N ASN A 68 9.75 -12.43 -29.53
CA ASN A 68 9.52 -13.62 -30.36
C ASN A 68 9.41 -13.30 -31.85
N SER A 69 8.70 -12.22 -32.20
CA SER A 69 8.47 -11.81 -33.59
C SER A 69 9.73 -11.27 -34.29
N HIS A 70 10.70 -10.76 -33.50
CA HIS A 70 11.90 -10.13 -34.05
C HIS A 70 13.21 -10.82 -33.56
N ASN A 71 13.12 -12.09 -33.16
CA ASN A 71 14.27 -12.85 -32.64
C ASN A 71 15.44 -12.99 -33.64
N HIS A 72 15.14 -12.90 -34.95
CA HIS A 72 16.15 -12.93 -36.02
C HIS A 72 16.94 -11.62 -36.19
N LEU A 73 16.46 -10.52 -35.57
CA LEU A 73 17.09 -9.20 -35.63
C LEU A 73 17.83 -8.82 -34.34
N ILE A 74 17.46 -9.45 -33.23
CA ILE A 74 17.96 -9.17 -31.87
C ILE A 74 18.97 -10.26 -31.51
N ASN A 75 20.10 -9.90 -30.92
CA ASN A 75 21.09 -10.90 -30.52
C ASN A 75 20.61 -11.77 -29.33
N GLU A 76 21.22 -12.94 -29.16
CA GLU A 76 20.85 -13.91 -28.13
C GLU A 76 20.86 -13.32 -26.70
N HIS A 77 21.81 -12.43 -26.38
CA HIS A 77 21.92 -11.83 -25.05
C HIS A 77 20.80 -10.83 -24.79
N GLU A 78 20.36 -10.08 -25.80
CA GLU A 78 19.23 -9.15 -25.72
C GLU A 78 17.90 -9.91 -25.57
N ILE A 79 17.76 -11.04 -26.27
CA ILE A 79 16.63 -11.95 -26.10
C ILE A 79 16.59 -12.46 -24.65
N LYS A 80 17.72 -12.97 -24.13
CA LYS A 80 17.85 -13.41 -22.74
C LYS A 80 17.55 -12.27 -21.76
N TYR A 81 18.02 -11.05 -22.03
CA TYR A 81 17.73 -9.87 -21.23
C TYR A 81 16.21 -9.63 -21.09
N GLY A 82 15.50 -9.58 -22.20
CA GLY A 82 14.04 -9.44 -22.18
C GLY A 82 13.32 -10.59 -21.46
N TYR A 83 13.77 -11.83 -21.69
CA TYR A 83 13.21 -12.99 -21.00
C TYR A 83 13.47 -13.00 -19.49
N ALA A 84 14.58 -12.44 -19.01
CA ALA A 84 14.82 -12.29 -17.58
C ALA A 84 13.71 -11.43 -16.93
N PHE A 85 13.28 -10.34 -17.59
CA PHE A 85 12.14 -9.52 -17.13
C PHE A 85 10.81 -10.27 -17.27
N VAL A 86 10.58 -11.02 -18.35
CA VAL A 86 9.36 -11.85 -18.50
C VAL A 86 9.24 -12.81 -17.31
N GLN A 87 10.31 -13.52 -16.96
CA GLN A 87 10.33 -14.44 -15.81
C GLN A 87 10.10 -13.71 -14.48
N TYR A 88 10.66 -12.50 -14.31
CA TYR A 88 10.41 -11.66 -13.14
C TYR A 88 8.94 -11.26 -13.01
N PHE A 89 8.31 -10.85 -14.12
CA PHE A 89 6.89 -10.48 -14.14
C PHE A 89 5.96 -11.69 -13.92
N ASP A 90 6.38 -12.89 -14.36
CA ASP A 90 5.71 -14.15 -14.06
C ASP A 90 5.92 -14.64 -12.62
N ARG A 91 6.66 -13.88 -11.79
CA ARG A 91 7.06 -14.26 -10.43
C ARG A 91 7.94 -15.52 -10.38
N ASN A 92 8.47 -15.96 -11.51
CA ASN A 92 9.44 -17.06 -11.59
C ASN A 92 10.85 -16.52 -11.30
N TYR A 93 11.04 -16.05 -10.07
CA TYR A 93 12.29 -15.44 -9.62
C TYR A 93 13.52 -16.34 -9.76
N PRO A 94 13.47 -17.68 -9.47
CA PRO A 94 14.62 -18.55 -9.65
C PRO A 94 15.14 -18.55 -11.10
N LYS A 95 14.26 -18.66 -12.08
CA LYS A 95 14.64 -18.65 -13.51
C LYS A 95 15.15 -17.28 -13.96
N SER A 96 14.53 -16.20 -13.50
CA SER A 96 15.04 -14.85 -13.75
C SER A 96 16.45 -14.65 -13.18
N ILE A 97 16.74 -15.15 -11.96
CA ILE A 97 18.08 -15.10 -11.33
C ILE A 97 19.10 -15.88 -12.14
N GLU A 98 18.75 -17.07 -12.63
CA GLU A 98 19.63 -17.89 -13.47
C GLU A 98 20.09 -17.10 -14.70
N ILE A 99 19.14 -16.54 -15.47
CA ILE A 99 19.41 -15.72 -16.65
C ILE A 99 20.23 -14.46 -16.29
N CYS A 100 19.89 -13.79 -15.20
CA CYS A 100 20.64 -12.62 -14.74
C CYS A 100 22.10 -12.96 -14.42
N LYS A 101 22.37 -14.13 -13.82
CA LYS A 101 23.73 -14.56 -13.50
C LYS A 101 24.57 -14.86 -14.75
N GLU A 102 23.97 -15.35 -15.82
CA GLU A 102 24.66 -15.50 -17.10
C GLU A 102 25.02 -14.12 -17.71
N LEU A 103 24.05 -13.22 -17.74
CA LEU A 103 24.20 -11.92 -18.40
C LEU A 103 25.09 -10.93 -17.64
N ILE A 104 25.18 -11.04 -16.30
CA ILE A 104 25.95 -10.07 -15.48
C ILE A 104 27.45 -10.09 -15.74
N THR A 105 27.95 -11.15 -16.37
CA THR A 105 29.36 -11.28 -16.78
C THR A 105 29.67 -10.47 -18.03
N LEU A 106 28.64 -10.01 -18.76
CA LEU A 106 28.76 -9.24 -19.99
C LEU A 106 28.71 -7.74 -19.68
N ASP A 107 29.72 -6.98 -20.08
CA ASP A 107 29.85 -5.57 -19.72
C ASP A 107 28.65 -4.69 -20.16
N ASN A 108 28.07 -4.99 -21.33
CA ASN A 108 26.94 -4.22 -21.90
C ASN A 108 25.65 -4.29 -21.05
N PHE A 109 25.45 -5.34 -20.27
CA PHE A 109 24.24 -5.58 -19.48
C PHE A 109 24.44 -5.38 -17.97
N LYS A 110 25.70 -5.21 -17.53
CA LYS A 110 26.11 -5.26 -16.13
C LYS A 110 25.26 -4.39 -15.18
N TYR A 111 24.93 -3.17 -15.58
CA TYR A 111 24.20 -2.24 -14.71
C TYR A 111 22.69 -2.55 -14.62
N SER A 112 22.01 -2.72 -15.75
CA SER A 112 20.57 -2.99 -15.77
C SER A 112 20.21 -4.37 -15.21
N ILE A 113 21.03 -5.37 -15.53
CA ILE A 113 20.89 -6.74 -14.99
C ILE A 113 21.17 -6.79 -13.48
N SER A 114 22.11 -5.99 -12.97
CA SER A 114 22.36 -5.92 -11.53
C SER A 114 21.14 -5.43 -10.75
N ASP A 115 20.37 -4.48 -11.30
CA ASP A 115 19.16 -3.99 -10.67
C ASP A 115 18.02 -5.03 -10.71
N LEU A 116 17.86 -5.75 -11.82
CA LEU A 116 16.92 -6.85 -11.92
C LEU A 116 17.29 -7.99 -10.97
N LEU A 117 18.57 -8.37 -10.90
CA LEU A 117 19.05 -9.39 -9.98
C LEU A 117 18.82 -8.99 -8.51
N ALA A 118 19.09 -7.73 -8.15
CA ALA A 118 18.81 -7.20 -6.82
C ALA A 118 17.30 -7.25 -6.52
N SER A 119 16.46 -6.90 -7.49
CA SER A 119 15.00 -6.97 -7.36
C SER A 119 14.49 -8.40 -7.16
N ASN A 120 15.04 -9.36 -7.91
CA ASN A 120 14.74 -10.79 -7.75
C ASN A 120 15.10 -11.30 -6.35
N PHE A 121 16.33 -11.00 -5.89
CA PHE A 121 16.75 -11.39 -4.54
C PHE A 121 15.87 -10.75 -3.46
N LYS A 122 15.49 -9.49 -3.64
CA LYS A 122 14.59 -8.80 -2.73
C LYS A 122 13.23 -9.49 -2.66
N LYS A 123 12.64 -9.87 -3.81
CA LYS A 123 11.36 -10.60 -3.88
C LYS A 123 11.44 -11.99 -3.23
N GLN A 124 12.59 -12.62 -3.26
CA GLN A 124 12.86 -13.88 -2.53
C GLN A 124 13.27 -13.66 -1.06
N LYS A 125 13.20 -12.42 -0.54
CA LYS A 125 13.62 -12.07 0.82
C LYS A 125 15.12 -12.36 1.10
N LEU A 126 15.93 -12.43 0.06
CA LEU A 126 17.39 -12.63 0.13
C LEU A 126 18.11 -11.27 0.27
N PHE A 127 17.81 -10.56 1.34
CA PHE A 127 18.21 -9.16 1.56
C PHE A 127 19.71 -8.93 1.63
N LEU A 128 20.47 -9.91 2.15
CA LEU A 128 21.94 -9.83 2.19
C LEU A 128 22.56 -9.83 0.79
N GLN A 129 22.02 -10.64 -0.12
CA GLN A 129 22.46 -10.69 -1.52
C GLN A 129 22.11 -9.37 -2.23
N THR A 130 20.90 -8.86 -2.02
CA THR A 130 20.49 -7.55 -2.53
C THR A 130 21.45 -6.44 -2.08
N LEU A 131 21.74 -6.39 -0.78
CA LEU A 131 22.65 -5.39 -0.21
C LEU A 131 24.08 -5.50 -0.75
N LYS A 132 24.58 -6.73 -0.98
CA LYS A 132 25.91 -6.95 -1.59
C LYS A 132 25.99 -6.34 -2.99
N ILE A 133 24.93 -6.50 -3.82
CA ILE A 133 24.87 -5.92 -5.16
C ILE A 133 24.91 -4.38 -5.08
N TYR A 134 24.04 -3.78 -4.28
CA TYR A 134 23.99 -2.32 -4.16
C TYR A 134 25.29 -1.73 -3.59
N LYS A 135 25.93 -2.38 -2.60
CA LYS A 135 27.24 -1.95 -2.08
C LYS A 135 28.34 -2.02 -3.13
N LYS A 136 28.32 -3.07 -4.00
CA LYS A 136 29.26 -3.17 -5.12
C LYS A 136 29.05 -2.01 -6.10
N LYS A 137 27.82 -1.73 -6.50
CA LYS A 137 27.47 -0.59 -7.37
C LYS A 137 27.92 0.76 -6.79
N LEU A 138 27.78 0.97 -5.47
CA LEU A 138 28.23 2.21 -4.80
C LEU A 138 29.75 2.40 -4.85
N LYS A 139 30.54 1.31 -4.84
CA LYS A 139 32.01 1.40 -5.01
C LYS A 139 32.40 1.83 -6.41
N GLU A 140 31.63 1.41 -7.42
CA GLU A 140 31.86 1.76 -8.83
C GLU A 140 31.41 3.19 -9.13
N LYS A 141 30.22 3.58 -8.68
CA LYS A 141 29.66 4.90 -8.91
C LYS A 141 28.67 5.29 -7.81
N LYS A 142 28.90 6.42 -7.14
CA LYS A 142 27.92 7.00 -6.22
C LYS A 142 26.75 7.54 -7.01
N ASN A 143 25.53 7.07 -6.69
CA ASN A 143 24.29 7.46 -7.36
C ASN A 143 23.16 7.55 -6.34
N TYR A 144 22.32 8.57 -6.46
CA TYR A 144 21.19 8.78 -5.54
C TYR A 144 20.22 7.60 -5.53
N LEU A 145 19.93 6.97 -6.68
CA LEU A 145 19.04 5.81 -6.77
C LEU A 145 19.56 4.60 -6.01
N ILE A 146 20.89 4.39 -5.98
CA ILE A 146 21.47 3.27 -5.23
C ILE A 146 21.30 3.51 -3.72
N TYR A 147 21.55 4.74 -3.26
CA TYR A 147 21.30 5.10 -1.86
C TYR A 147 19.82 4.96 -1.51
N PHE A 148 18.93 5.45 -2.38
CA PHE A 148 17.49 5.28 -2.23
C PHE A 148 17.09 3.81 -2.11
N ASN A 149 17.58 2.93 -3.00
CA ASN A 149 17.27 1.50 -2.98
C ASN A 149 17.79 0.81 -1.71
N ILE A 150 18.97 1.21 -1.21
CA ILE A 150 19.49 0.71 0.08
C ILE A 150 18.62 1.21 1.23
N GLY A 151 18.20 2.48 1.21
CA GLY A 151 17.27 3.04 2.19
C GLY A 151 15.96 2.26 2.23
N THR A 152 15.37 2.00 1.06
CA THR A 152 14.14 1.19 0.94
C THR A 152 14.33 -0.23 1.48
N LEU A 153 15.49 -0.86 1.21
CA LEU A 153 15.81 -2.18 1.74
C LEU A 153 15.87 -2.18 3.27
N PHE A 154 16.52 -1.18 3.88
CA PHE A 154 16.56 -1.05 5.33
C PHE A 154 15.21 -0.72 5.93
N PHE A 155 14.39 0.07 5.25
CA PHE A 155 13.01 0.33 5.65
C PHE A 155 12.19 -0.97 5.68
N GLU A 156 12.25 -1.78 4.62
CA GLU A 156 11.58 -3.09 4.56
C GLU A 156 12.07 -4.08 5.63
N LEU A 157 13.31 -3.93 6.09
CA LEU A 157 13.87 -4.71 7.20
C LEU A 157 13.53 -4.15 8.58
N GLY A 158 12.71 -3.11 8.69
CA GLY A 158 12.38 -2.44 9.95
C GLY A 158 13.58 -1.74 10.60
N ARG A 159 14.66 -1.46 9.83
CA ARG A 159 15.84 -0.76 10.32
C ARG A 159 15.74 0.73 10.03
N ILE A 160 14.74 1.38 10.64
CA ILE A 160 14.27 2.72 10.30
C ILE A 160 15.39 3.78 10.34
N ASN A 161 16.23 3.79 11.40
CA ASN A 161 17.34 4.73 11.50
C ASN A 161 18.39 4.55 10.37
N LYS A 162 18.65 3.31 9.93
CA LYS A 162 19.51 3.06 8.77
C LYS A 162 18.84 3.50 7.47
N ALA A 163 17.54 3.30 7.33
CA ALA A 163 16.78 3.78 6.18
C ALA A 163 16.89 5.31 6.05
N ILE A 164 16.65 6.04 7.13
CA ILE A 164 16.81 7.51 7.18
C ILE A 164 18.21 7.94 6.75
N TYR A 165 19.24 7.28 7.27
CA TYR A 165 20.62 7.60 6.89
C TYR A 165 20.85 7.50 5.39
N TYR A 166 20.37 6.41 4.75
CA TYR A 166 20.56 6.20 3.33
C TYR A 166 19.65 7.10 2.47
N PHE A 167 18.44 7.40 2.92
CA PHE A 167 17.57 8.37 2.25
C PHE A 167 18.15 9.79 2.29
N LYS A 168 18.76 10.23 3.40
CA LYS A 168 19.49 11.49 3.48
C LYS A 168 20.69 11.51 2.53
N LYS A 169 21.44 10.41 2.42
CA LYS A 169 22.53 10.29 1.42
C LYS A 169 22.03 10.36 -0.03
N SER A 170 20.82 9.88 -0.29
CA SER A 170 20.18 10.05 -1.60
C SER A 170 19.83 11.52 -1.83
N GLU A 171 19.27 12.22 -0.83
CA GLU A 171 18.90 13.63 -0.87
C GLU A 171 20.10 14.55 -1.09
N ASP A 172 21.26 14.26 -0.47
CA ASP A 172 22.52 15.00 -0.67
C ASP A 172 22.93 15.03 -2.14
N LEU A 173 22.61 13.99 -2.93
CA LEU A 173 22.95 13.90 -4.37
C LEU A 173 21.83 14.42 -5.29
N LYS A 174 20.59 14.37 -4.83
CA LYS A 174 19.42 14.88 -5.56
C LYS A 174 18.43 15.45 -4.56
N LYS A 175 18.46 16.78 -4.39
CA LYS A 175 17.71 17.52 -3.36
C LYS A 175 16.19 17.33 -3.43
N ILE A 176 15.62 17.17 -4.62
CA ILE A 176 14.17 17.00 -4.79
C ILE A 176 13.93 15.66 -5.49
N ASP A 177 13.68 14.66 -4.70
CA ASP A 177 13.15 13.36 -5.16
C ASP A 177 11.90 13.02 -4.35
N ASN A 178 10.75 13.12 -4.99
CA ASN A 178 9.45 12.94 -4.33
C ASN A 178 9.30 11.56 -3.67
N SER A 179 9.87 10.52 -4.29
CA SER A 179 9.84 9.18 -3.73
C SER A 179 10.70 9.05 -2.48
N ASN A 180 11.84 9.75 -2.46
CA ASN A 180 12.73 9.79 -1.31
C ASN A 180 12.10 10.52 -0.13
N LEU A 181 11.51 11.70 -0.38
CA LEU A 181 10.79 12.49 0.64
C LEU A 181 9.58 11.74 1.19
N TRP A 182 8.82 11.07 0.32
CA TRP A 182 7.74 10.18 0.74
C TRP A 182 8.23 9.07 1.70
N ASN A 183 9.32 8.37 1.36
CA ASN A 183 9.85 7.31 2.22
C ASN A 183 10.42 7.85 3.54
N LEU A 184 11.01 9.05 3.52
CA LEU A 184 11.42 9.76 4.76
C LEU A 184 10.21 10.11 5.63
N SER A 185 9.08 10.52 5.03
CA SER A 185 7.83 10.72 5.76
C SER A 185 7.43 9.47 6.54
N LEU A 186 7.37 8.32 5.86
CA LEU A 186 7.01 7.05 6.50
C LEU A 186 7.97 6.68 7.65
N CYS A 187 9.27 6.93 7.46
CA CYS A 187 10.26 6.72 8.54
C CYS A 187 10.01 7.64 9.75
N CYS A 188 9.73 8.93 9.50
CA CYS A 188 9.43 9.89 10.56
C CYS A 188 8.18 9.50 11.34
N LEU A 189 7.11 9.14 10.62
CA LEU A 189 5.85 8.69 11.23
C LEU A 189 6.03 7.40 12.03
N THR A 190 6.80 6.43 11.53
CA THR A 190 7.11 5.19 12.25
C THR A 190 7.81 5.45 13.59
N LEU A 191 8.68 6.47 13.65
CA LEU A 191 9.38 6.88 14.86
C LEU A 191 8.58 7.84 15.75
N GLY A 192 7.33 8.16 15.42
CA GLY A 192 6.48 9.08 16.17
C GLY A 192 6.81 10.56 15.97
N ASN A 193 7.70 10.91 15.03
CA ASN A 193 7.94 12.31 14.66
C ASN A 193 6.83 12.79 13.72
N LEU A 194 5.67 13.11 14.30
CA LEU A 194 4.46 13.43 13.56
C LEU A 194 4.55 14.77 12.81
N ASP A 195 5.17 15.79 13.41
CA ASP A 195 5.33 17.11 12.79
C ASP A 195 6.03 17.00 11.42
N LYS A 196 7.26 16.48 11.43
CA LYS A 196 8.02 16.28 10.17
C LYS A 196 7.43 15.20 9.29
N GLY A 197 6.85 14.18 9.89
CA GLY A 197 6.20 13.08 9.20
C GLY A 197 5.03 13.55 8.34
N PHE A 198 4.08 14.29 8.90
CA PHE A 198 2.91 14.79 8.15
C PHE A 198 3.30 15.91 7.16
N GLU A 199 4.30 16.75 7.46
CA GLU A 199 4.83 17.71 6.48
C GLU A 199 5.31 16.97 5.20
N LEU A 200 6.14 15.95 5.36
CA LEU A 200 6.65 15.16 4.25
C LEU A 200 5.60 14.24 3.63
N TYR A 201 4.50 13.93 4.33
CA TYR A 201 3.44 13.06 3.84
C TYR A 201 2.71 13.67 2.63
N GLU A 202 2.73 14.99 2.48
CA GLU A 202 2.16 15.69 1.33
C GLU A 202 2.86 15.35 0.01
N TYR A 203 4.10 14.85 0.03
CA TYR A 203 4.78 14.36 -1.18
C TYR A 203 4.11 13.12 -1.79
N ARG A 204 3.11 12.50 -1.13
CA ARG A 204 2.27 11.45 -1.73
C ARG A 204 1.55 11.90 -3.00
N TRP A 205 1.18 13.17 -3.08
CA TRP A 205 0.49 13.75 -4.24
C TRP A 205 1.36 13.85 -5.48
N LEU A 206 2.67 13.87 -5.31
CA LEU A 206 3.63 13.97 -6.42
C LEU A 206 4.00 12.60 -6.99
N LYS A 207 3.43 11.51 -6.46
CA LYS A 207 3.49 10.19 -7.09
C LYS A 207 2.47 10.13 -8.21
N LYS A 208 2.86 9.57 -9.37
CA LYS A 208 1.98 9.41 -10.54
C LYS A 208 0.68 8.63 -10.23
N SER A 209 0.71 7.73 -9.24
CA SER A 209 -0.43 6.91 -8.81
C SER A 209 -1.45 7.63 -7.93
N ASN A 210 -1.09 8.73 -7.28
CA ASN A 210 -1.88 9.38 -6.24
C ASN A 210 -2.31 10.79 -6.63
N LYS A 211 -2.63 11.02 -7.90
CA LYS A 211 -3.10 12.34 -8.35
C LYS A 211 -4.36 12.74 -7.59
N PRO A 212 -4.47 14.03 -7.17
CA PRO A 212 -5.71 14.57 -6.64
C PRO A 212 -6.87 14.26 -7.59
N ILE A 213 -8.05 14.03 -7.03
CA ILE A 213 -9.23 13.77 -7.85
C ILE A 213 -9.50 15.04 -8.65
N LYS A 214 -9.37 14.99 -10.00
CA LYS A 214 -9.57 16.12 -10.92
C LYS A 214 -10.85 16.93 -10.63
N LYS A 215 -11.87 16.28 -10.10
CA LYS A 215 -13.16 16.89 -9.71
C LYS A 215 -13.02 18.02 -8.67
N PHE A 216 -11.90 18.07 -7.92
CA PHE A 216 -11.67 19.04 -6.84
C PHE A 216 -10.64 20.12 -7.18
N GLU A 217 -10.00 20.08 -8.36
CA GLU A 217 -8.95 21.03 -8.77
C GLU A 217 -9.42 22.49 -8.77
N ASN A 218 -10.73 22.73 -8.92
CA ASN A 218 -11.31 24.08 -8.93
C ASN A 218 -11.72 24.59 -7.53
N ILE A 219 -11.63 23.76 -6.48
CA ILE A 219 -11.98 24.17 -5.12
C ILE A 219 -10.69 24.53 -4.38
N LYS A 220 -10.65 25.70 -3.78
CA LYS A 220 -9.45 26.20 -3.06
C LYS A 220 -9.11 25.29 -1.88
N THR A 221 -7.82 25.14 -1.60
CA THR A 221 -7.32 24.54 -0.36
C THR A 221 -7.07 25.66 0.65
N PRO A 222 -7.61 25.59 1.89
CA PRO A 222 -7.38 26.61 2.90
C PRO A 222 -5.92 26.52 3.43
N LEU A 223 -5.35 27.66 3.81
CA LEU A 223 -3.97 27.74 4.32
C LEU A 223 -3.90 27.44 5.82
N ASN A 224 -4.94 27.76 6.57
CA ASN A 224 -5.01 27.57 8.02
C ASN A 224 -6.46 27.47 8.51
N THR A 225 -6.61 27.20 9.81
CA THR A 225 -7.91 27.00 10.46
C THR A 225 -8.77 28.26 10.54
N ASP A 226 -8.21 29.46 10.47
CA ASP A 226 -8.97 30.70 10.55
C ASP A 226 -9.77 30.92 9.27
N GLU A 227 -9.25 30.48 8.12
CA GLU A 227 -9.96 30.62 6.84
C GLU A 227 -11.22 29.76 6.76
N ILE A 228 -11.32 28.68 7.53
CA ILE A 228 -12.46 27.76 7.50
C ILE A 228 -13.57 28.13 8.50
N ILE A 229 -13.40 29.16 9.30
CA ILE A 229 -14.42 29.57 10.30
C ILE A 229 -15.74 29.90 9.59
N ASN A 230 -16.80 29.15 9.95
CA ASN A 230 -18.12 29.25 9.36
C ASN A 230 -18.23 29.04 7.84
N ARG A 231 -17.24 28.41 7.22
CA ARG A 231 -17.19 28.08 5.79
C ARG A 231 -17.72 26.69 5.48
N ASN A 232 -18.17 26.49 4.24
CA ASN A 232 -18.56 25.18 3.70
C ASN A 232 -17.31 24.41 3.28
N ILE A 233 -16.99 23.32 3.98
CA ILE A 233 -15.78 22.54 3.74
C ILE A 233 -16.15 21.18 3.17
N LEU A 234 -15.51 20.83 2.07
CA LEU A 234 -15.51 19.50 1.51
C LEU A 234 -14.28 18.73 2.01
N ILE A 235 -14.49 17.57 2.62
CA ILE A 235 -13.43 16.63 2.93
C ILE A 235 -13.60 15.41 2.03
N SER A 236 -12.52 14.96 1.37
CA SER A 236 -12.56 13.71 0.59
C SER A 236 -11.71 12.63 1.24
N ASP A 237 -12.24 11.40 1.24
CA ASP A 237 -11.43 10.25 1.61
C ASP A 237 -10.32 10.00 0.58
N GLU A 238 -9.30 9.29 1.00
CA GLU A 238 -8.20 8.86 0.16
C GLU A 238 -7.59 7.57 0.71
N GLN A 239 -6.79 6.88 -0.11
CA GLN A 239 -6.16 5.62 0.23
C GLN A 239 -7.18 4.48 0.48
N GLY A 240 -7.05 3.73 1.58
CA GLY A 240 -7.87 2.56 1.87
C GLY A 240 -9.04 2.84 2.83
N LEU A 241 -9.94 1.87 2.96
CA LEU A 241 -11.07 1.95 3.90
C LEU A 241 -10.62 2.11 5.35
N GLY A 242 -9.51 1.43 5.72
CA GLY A 242 -8.91 1.56 7.07
C GLY A 242 -8.41 2.98 7.35
N ASP A 243 -7.81 3.62 6.34
CA ASP A 243 -7.34 5.01 6.44
C ASP A 243 -8.51 5.97 6.67
N ALA A 244 -9.58 5.80 5.89
CA ALA A 244 -10.76 6.64 6.04
C ALA A 244 -11.42 6.48 7.43
N ILE A 245 -11.48 5.27 7.97
CA ILE A 245 -11.97 5.02 9.33
C ILE A 245 -11.04 5.67 10.36
N GLN A 246 -9.74 5.47 10.25
CA GLN A 246 -8.77 5.98 11.22
C GLN A 246 -8.73 7.51 11.25
N PHE A 247 -8.65 8.15 10.08
CA PHE A 247 -8.49 9.60 9.96
C PHE A 247 -9.82 10.36 10.08
N SER A 248 -10.97 9.68 10.08
CA SER A 248 -12.29 10.33 10.31
C SER A 248 -12.35 11.12 11.63
N ARG A 249 -11.52 10.78 12.63
CA ARG A 249 -11.36 11.54 13.87
C ARG A 249 -10.95 13.00 13.65
N PHE A 250 -10.13 13.26 12.64
CA PHE A 250 -9.70 14.62 12.30
C PHE A 250 -10.81 15.43 11.64
N VAL A 251 -11.80 14.77 11.02
CA VAL A 251 -13.01 15.47 10.53
C VAL A 251 -13.84 15.98 11.70
N ILE A 252 -13.90 15.23 12.81
CA ILE A 252 -14.57 15.67 14.05
C ILE A 252 -13.83 16.88 14.65
N GLU A 253 -12.49 16.89 14.60
CA GLU A 253 -11.68 18.03 15.09
C GLU A 253 -12.01 19.35 14.36
N LEU A 254 -12.38 19.28 13.06
CA LEU A 254 -12.77 20.48 12.30
C LEU A 254 -14.07 21.13 12.81
N LEU A 255 -14.91 20.40 13.55
CA LEU A 255 -16.12 20.95 14.16
C LEU A 255 -15.86 22.06 15.18
N LYS A 256 -14.60 22.20 15.63
CA LYS A 256 -14.16 23.33 16.46
C LYS A 256 -14.18 24.67 15.70
N PHE A 257 -14.08 24.63 14.36
CA PHE A 257 -13.94 25.80 13.50
C PHE A 257 -15.18 26.04 12.65
N THR A 258 -15.85 24.99 12.17
CA THR A 258 -17.06 25.09 11.34
C THR A 258 -18.02 23.95 11.60
N LYS A 259 -19.33 24.22 11.39
CA LYS A 259 -20.41 23.20 11.43
C LYS A 259 -20.89 22.81 10.03
N LYS A 260 -20.24 23.29 8.98
CA LYS A 260 -20.64 23.10 7.58
C LYS A 260 -19.63 22.17 6.89
N ILE A 261 -19.62 20.91 7.30
CA ILE A 261 -18.69 19.91 6.79
C ILE A 261 -19.45 18.88 5.97
N THR A 262 -19.02 18.69 4.72
CA THR A 262 -19.41 17.55 3.90
C THR A 262 -18.21 16.61 3.76
N PHE A 263 -18.39 15.38 4.18
CA PHE A 263 -17.37 14.33 4.08
C PHE A 263 -17.77 13.33 2.99
N VAL A 264 -17.12 13.40 1.84
CA VAL A 264 -17.34 12.47 0.73
C VAL A 264 -16.44 11.26 0.88
N VAL A 265 -17.04 10.07 0.87
CA VAL A 265 -16.35 8.81 1.15
C VAL A 265 -16.75 7.70 0.18
N ASN A 266 -15.97 6.65 0.17
CA ASN A 266 -16.33 5.40 -0.52
C ASN A 266 -17.71 4.91 -0.05
N SER A 267 -18.55 4.44 -0.99
CA SER A 267 -19.92 3.99 -0.70
C SER A 267 -20.01 2.95 0.42
N LYS A 268 -18.99 2.09 0.57
CA LYS A 268 -18.91 1.08 1.64
C LYS A 268 -18.83 1.69 3.05
N LEU A 269 -18.42 2.95 3.18
CA LEU A 269 -18.22 3.65 4.45
C LEU A 269 -19.36 4.59 4.83
N VAL A 270 -20.21 5.00 3.87
CA VAL A 270 -21.26 6.03 4.11
C VAL A 270 -22.12 5.66 5.31
N LYS A 271 -22.73 4.47 5.29
CA LYS A 271 -23.66 4.03 6.35
C LYS A 271 -23.01 3.95 7.73
N LEU A 272 -21.73 3.60 7.78
CA LEU A 272 -20.94 3.58 9.01
C LEU A 272 -20.65 4.99 9.52
N LEU A 273 -20.11 5.84 8.66
CA LEU A 273 -19.60 7.17 9.04
C LEU A 273 -20.67 8.24 9.20
N LEU A 274 -21.91 7.98 8.74
CA LEU A 274 -23.09 8.81 9.08
C LEU A 274 -23.30 8.96 10.60
N ASN A 275 -22.70 8.08 11.40
CA ASN A 275 -22.78 8.11 12.86
C ASN A 275 -21.60 8.85 13.53
N LEU A 276 -20.74 9.55 12.77
CA LEU A 276 -19.60 10.31 13.33
C LEU A 276 -20.06 11.47 14.21
N ASP A 277 -20.82 12.39 13.62
CA ASP A 277 -21.45 13.53 14.29
C ASP A 277 -22.61 14.06 13.42
N LYS A 278 -23.66 14.54 14.06
CA LYS A 278 -24.85 15.09 13.39
C LYS A 278 -24.58 16.34 12.53
N ASN A 279 -23.47 17.04 12.77
CA ASN A 279 -23.07 18.23 12.02
C ASN A 279 -22.14 17.90 10.84
N ILE A 280 -21.82 16.61 10.60
CA ILE A 280 -21.05 16.15 9.46
C ILE A 280 -21.99 15.49 8.46
N ASN A 281 -22.10 16.09 7.26
CA ASN A 281 -22.87 15.51 6.16
C ASN A 281 -22.00 14.49 5.42
N VAL A 282 -22.25 13.18 5.62
CA VAL A 282 -21.49 12.12 4.96
C VAL A 282 -22.24 11.66 3.71
N ILE A 283 -21.55 11.70 2.56
CA ILE A 283 -22.10 11.33 1.25
C ILE A 283 -21.16 10.46 0.45
N GLU A 284 -21.67 9.79 -0.58
CA GLU A 284 -20.81 9.11 -1.56
C GLU A 284 -20.47 10.01 -2.76
N TYR A 285 -19.44 9.62 -3.51
CA TYR A 285 -18.92 10.42 -4.64
C TYR A 285 -19.95 10.67 -5.75
N LYS A 286 -20.93 9.78 -5.94
CA LYS A 286 -21.97 9.97 -6.98
C LYS A 286 -22.95 11.09 -6.63
N ASP A 287 -23.17 11.34 -5.33
CA ASP A 287 -24.11 12.34 -4.83
C ASP A 287 -23.49 13.73 -4.68
N LEU A 288 -22.18 13.84 -4.90
CA LEU A 288 -21.44 15.08 -4.72
C LEU A 288 -21.73 16.12 -5.80
N LYS A 289 -22.17 17.30 -5.37
CA LYS A 289 -22.26 18.53 -6.17
C LYS A 289 -21.13 19.47 -5.77
N THR A 290 -20.23 19.83 -6.70
CA THR A 290 -18.97 20.51 -6.39
C THR A 290 -19.08 22.04 -6.27
N ASN A 291 -20.21 22.64 -6.59
CA ASN A 291 -20.33 24.11 -6.70
C ASN A 291 -20.63 24.84 -5.37
N ASP A 292 -20.79 24.11 -4.27
CA ASP A 292 -21.31 24.65 -3.01
C ASP A 292 -20.25 24.74 -1.90
N PHE A 293 -18.95 24.54 -2.22
CA PHE A 293 -17.89 24.50 -1.22
C PHE A 293 -16.92 25.67 -1.36
N ASP A 294 -16.60 26.30 -0.23
CA ASP A 294 -15.57 27.33 -0.14
C ASP A 294 -14.17 26.72 -0.26
N PHE A 295 -13.96 25.55 0.39
CA PHE A 295 -12.66 24.89 0.48
C PHE A 295 -12.78 23.37 0.38
N HIS A 296 -11.68 22.77 -0.08
CA HIS A 296 -11.48 21.32 -0.09
C HIS A 296 -10.20 20.94 0.67
N LEU A 297 -10.28 19.87 1.47
CA LEU A 297 -9.16 19.22 2.12
C LEU A 297 -9.23 17.70 1.91
N SER A 298 -8.11 17.10 1.62
CA SER A 298 -7.99 15.65 1.61
C SER A 298 -7.81 15.10 3.02
N LEU A 299 -8.45 13.99 3.30
CA LEU A 299 -8.53 13.42 4.65
C LEU A 299 -7.15 13.23 5.32
N CYS A 300 -6.19 12.65 4.60
CA CYS A 300 -4.85 12.41 5.16
C CYS A 300 -3.95 13.66 5.23
N SER A 301 -4.43 14.82 4.74
CA SER A 301 -3.78 16.13 4.95
C SER A 301 -4.28 16.83 6.21
N LEU A 302 -5.36 16.37 6.83
CA LEU A 302 -5.93 16.98 8.03
C LEU A 302 -4.95 17.02 9.22
N PRO A 303 -4.12 16.01 9.50
CA PRO A 303 -3.15 16.10 10.58
C PRO A 303 -2.18 17.28 10.42
N LEU A 304 -1.67 17.51 9.21
CA LEU A 304 -0.82 18.66 8.91
C LEU A 304 -1.59 19.98 9.06
N PHE A 305 -2.79 20.06 8.49
CA PHE A 305 -3.66 21.24 8.55
C PHE A 305 -4.03 21.62 9.99
N LEU A 306 -4.32 20.63 10.84
CA LEU A 306 -4.63 20.77 12.26
C LEU A 306 -3.38 20.91 13.14
N LYS A 307 -2.20 20.90 12.55
CA LYS A 307 -0.91 21.03 13.25
C LYS A 307 -0.70 19.94 14.32
N ILE A 308 -1.05 18.70 14.00
CA ILE A 308 -0.75 17.53 14.83
C ILE A 308 0.76 17.28 14.80
N LYS A 309 1.43 17.48 15.93
CA LYS A 309 2.89 17.42 16.06
C LYS A 309 3.36 16.29 16.94
N ASP A 310 2.55 15.94 17.92
CA ASP A 310 2.85 14.96 18.95
C ASP A 310 1.71 13.95 19.09
N ILE A 311 2.00 12.82 19.68
CA ILE A 311 1.04 11.75 19.98
C ILE A 311 -0.10 12.28 20.88
N ASN A 312 0.19 13.19 21.78
CA ASN A 312 -0.77 13.79 22.70
C ASN A 312 -1.77 14.73 22.02
N ASP A 313 -1.50 15.16 20.79
CA ASP A 313 -2.43 15.95 19.99
C ASP A 313 -3.56 15.10 19.37
N ILE A 314 -3.44 13.76 19.46
CA ILE A 314 -4.36 12.82 18.84
C ILE A 314 -5.49 12.47 19.80
N ASN A 315 -6.68 13.00 19.55
CA ASN A 315 -7.87 12.65 20.32
C ASN A 315 -8.54 11.37 19.81
N TYR A 316 -9.13 10.63 20.73
CA TYR A 316 -9.91 9.45 20.41
C TYR A 316 -11.41 9.77 20.45
N TYR A 317 -12.09 9.46 19.35
CA TYR A 317 -13.55 9.65 19.18
C TYR A 317 -14.18 8.30 18.83
N PRO A 318 -14.78 7.59 19.81
CA PRO A 318 -15.45 6.33 19.54
C PRO A 318 -16.74 6.56 18.76
N LEU A 319 -16.98 5.67 17.78
CA LEU A 319 -18.21 5.68 16.99
C LEU A 319 -19.31 4.92 17.73
N ASN A 320 -20.40 5.61 18.03
CA ASN A 320 -21.55 5.04 18.74
C ASN A 320 -22.80 5.09 17.86
N PHE A 321 -23.47 3.95 17.74
CA PHE A 321 -24.79 3.83 17.12
C PHE A 321 -25.55 2.64 17.74
N ASN A 322 -26.88 2.70 17.66
CA ASN A 322 -27.71 1.60 18.12
C ASN A 322 -27.78 0.47 17.09
N THR A 323 -27.54 -0.75 17.50
CA THR A 323 -27.73 -1.93 16.65
C THR A 323 -29.24 -2.19 16.49
N LYS A 324 -29.71 -2.34 15.24
CA LYS A 324 -31.10 -2.68 14.95
C LYS A 324 -31.38 -4.18 15.14
N ASN A 325 -30.40 -5.03 14.90
CA ASN A 325 -30.49 -6.46 14.94
C ASN A 325 -29.57 -6.99 16.05
N LYS A 326 -30.12 -7.41 17.18
CA LYS A 326 -29.35 -8.15 18.17
C LYS A 326 -29.09 -9.56 17.62
N ILE A 327 -27.84 -9.90 17.40
CA ILE A 327 -27.43 -11.26 17.12
C ILE A 327 -27.31 -11.94 18.49
N CYS A 328 -28.19 -12.91 18.77
CA CYS A 328 -28.10 -13.70 20.01
C CYS A 328 -27.08 -14.81 19.78
N PHE A 329 -25.91 -14.68 20.36
CA PHE A 329 -24.92 -15.74 20.46
C PHE A 329 -25.25 -16.68 21.63
N GLU A 330 -24.80 -17.93 21.55
CA GLU A 330 -24.90 -18.86 22.68
C GLU A 330 -24.19 -18.30 23.91
N LYS A 331 -24.92 -18.14 25.00
CA LYS A 331 -24.45 -17.47 26.23
C LYS A 331 -23.27 -18.16 26.95
N ASN A 332 -22.97 -19.39 26.59
CA ASN A 332 -21.98 -20.22 27.32
C ASN A 332 -20.61 -20.25 26.61
N ASN A 333 -20.47 -19.67 25.44
CA ASN A 333 -19.25 -19.65 24.69
C ASN A 333 -18.72 -18.21 24.56
N ILE A 334 -17.39 -18.06 24.47
CA ILE A 334 -16.73 -16.80 24.15
C ILE A 334 -16.82 -16.59 22.64
N ASN A 335 -17.23 -15.43 22.21
CA ASN A 335 -17.46 -15.10 20.80
C ASN A 335 -16.31 -14.22 20.27
N ILE A 336 -15.50 -14.75 19.37
CA ILE A 336 -14.30 -14.10 18.85
C ILE A 336 -14.42 -13.87 17.35
N GLY A 337 -14.30 -12.60 16.94
CA GLY A 337 -14.20 -12.25 15.51
C GLY A 337 -12.77 -12.43 14.99
N LEU A 338 -12.63 -13.01 13.79
CA LEU A 338 -11.33 -13.27 13.16
C LEU A 338 -11.21 -12.61 11.79
N THR A 339 -10.05 -11.99 11.55
CA THR A 339 -9.61 -11.54 10.21
C THR A 339 -8.12 -11.81 10.06
N TRP A 340 -7.74 -12.59 9.04
CA TRP A 340 -6.36 -13.01 8.85
C TRP A 340 -5.73 -12.49 7.56
N SER A 341 -6.52 -11.97 6.62
CA SER A 341 -6.02 -11.46 5.34
C SER A 341 -6.73 -10.19 4.92
N GLY A 342 -6.06 -9.37 4.11
CA GLY A 342 -6.59 -8.17 3.49
C GLY A 342 -6.68 -8.30 1.96
N ASP A 343 -6.89 -7.16 1.27
CA ASP A 343 -6.93 -7.08 -0.18
C ASP A 343 -5.62 -7.60 -0.80
N PRO A 344 -5.66 -8.69 -1.60
CA PRO A 344 -4.48 -9.27 -2.24
C PRO A 344 -3.82 -8.34 -3.29
N ASN A 345 -4.53 -7.32 -3.75
CA ASN A 345 -3.99 -6.32 -4.68
C ASN A 345 -3.12 -5.26 -3.98
N PHE A 346 -3.18 -5.18 -2.65
CA PHE A 346 -2.32 -4.29 -1.90
C PHE A 346 -0.86 -4.75 -1.96
N SER A 347 0.05 -3.86 -2.34
CA SER A 347 1.46 -4.19 -2.64
C SER A 347 2.23 -4.84 -1.49
N SER A 348 1.83 -4.60 -0.26
CA SER A 348 2.45 -5.14 0.96
C SER A 348 1.60 -6.21 1.65
N ASP A 349 0.55 -6.70 0.98
CA ASP A 349 -0.37 -7.67 1.56
C ASP A 349 0.32 -8.99 1.96
N GLU A 350 1.33 -9.42 1.20
CA GLU A 350 2.14 -10.62 1.47
C GLU A 350 2.88 -10.59 2.83
N TYR A 351 3.04 -9.42 3.44
CA TYR A 351 3.70 -9.26 4.74
C TYR A 351 2.71 -9.20 5.90
N ARG A 352 1.51 -8.64 5.69
CA ARG A 352 0.50 -8.43 6.74
C ARG A 352 -0.53 -9.54 6.82
N SER A 353 -0.81 -10.21 5.71
CA SER A 353 -1.74 -11.33 5.67
C SER A 353 -1.12 -12.58 6.27
N ILE A 354 -1.93 -13.30 7.04
CA ILE A 354 -1.54 -14.49 7.81
C ILE A 354 -2.21 -15.68 7.15
N SER A 355 -1.48 -16.76 6.88
CA SER A 355 -2.12 -17.98 6.38
C SER A 355 -3.07 -18.57 7.41
N PHE A 356 -4.26 -18.96 7.00
CA PHE A 356 -5.30 -19.54 7.86
C PHE A 356 -4.81 -20.76 8.65
N LYS A 357 -3.89 -21.54 8.10
CA LYS A 357 -3.28 -22.69 8.78
C LYS A 357 -2.66 -22.36 10.15
N ASN A 358 -2.20 -21.12 10.36
CA ASN A 358 -1.63 -20.71 11.64
C ASN A 358 -2.70 -20.63 12.75
N PHE A 359 -3.97 -20.48 12.40
CA PHE A 359 -5.07 -20.42 13.37
C PHE A 359 -5.58 -21.80 13.81
N LYS A 360 -5.14 -22.90 13.19
CA LYS A 360 -5.65 -24.26 13.49
C LYS A 360 -5.62 -24.62 14.98
N GLU A 361 -4.54 -24.28 15.69
CA GLU A 361 -4.44 -24.57 17.13
C GLU A 361 -5.41 -23.72 17.96
N ILE A 362 -5.58 -22.45 17.56
CA ILE A 362 -6.51 -21.52 18.24
C ILE A 362 -7.96 -21.99 18.06
N LEU A 363 -8.33 -22.40 16.84
CA LEU A 363 -9.67 -22.86 16.50
C LEU A 363 -10.08 -24.16 17.23
N ASN A 364 -9.11 -24.93 17.71
CA ASN A 364 -9.36 -26.14 18.50
C ASN A 364 -9.60 -25.88 20.00
N ILE A 365 -9.50 -24.63 20.47
CA ILE A 365 -9.78 -24.28 21.87
C ILE A 365 -11.29 -24.40 22.12
N LYS A 366 -11.67 -25.15 23.15
CA LYS A 366 -13.07 -25.43 23.50
C LYS A 366 -13.76 -24.18 24.09
N LYS A 367 -15.08 -24.15 24.02
CA LYS A 367 -15.94 -23.08 24.54
C LYS A 367 -15.75 -21.73 23.86
N ILE A 368 -15.27 -21.74 22.62
CA ILE A 368 -15.10 -20.54 21.81
C ILE A 368 -15.83 -20.74 20.49
N ASN A 369 -16.59 -19.73 20.10
CA ASN A 369 -17.15 -19.56 18.77
C ASN A 369 -16.32 -18.52 18.03
N PHE A 370 -15.89 -18.83 16.84
CA PHE A 370 -15.15 -17.92 15.97
C PHE A 370 -16.04 -17.42 14.84
N PHE A 371 -15.89 -16.16 14.48
CA PHE A 371 -16.69 -15.51 13.46
C PHE A 371 -15.78 -14.84 12.46
N LYS A 372 -15.87 -15.28 11.21
CA LYS A 372 -15.13 -14.67 10.12
C LYS A 372 -15.68 -13.26 9.83
N LEU A 373 -14.83 -12.24 9.92
CA LEU A 373 -15.16 -10.84 9.64
C LEU A 373 -14.61 -10.33 8.31
N SER A 374 -13.66 -11.05 7.68
CA SER A 374 -13.11 -10.69 6.38
C SER A 374 -14.04 -11.14 5.25
N GLN A 375 -14.17 -10.32 4.22
CA GLN A 375 -14.93 -10.67 3.01
C GLN A 375 -14.10 -11.54 2.05
N ASP A 376 -12.77 -11.38 2.04
CA ASP A 376 -11.88 -12.06 1.12
C ASP A 376 -11.26 -13.31 1.78
N VAL A 377 -11.59 -14.49 1.25
CA VAL A 377 -10.90 -15.75 1.54
C VAL A 377 -10.09 -16.14 0.31
N ARG A 378 -8.82 -16.46 0.53
CA ARG A 378 -7.97 -16.95 -0.55
C ARG A 378 -8.42 -18.36 -0.95
N ASN A 379 -8.55 -18.62 -2.24
CA ASN A 379 -9.04 -19.91 -2.78
C ASN A 379 -8.32 -21.13 -2.19
N GLU A 380 -7.02 -21.00 -1.88
CA GLU A 380 -6.20 -22.06 -1.32
C GLU A 380 -6.59 -22.45 0.12
N GLU A 381 -7.28 -21.54 0.84
CA GLU A 381 -7.66 -21.71 2.26
C GLU A 381 -9.11 -22.17 2.41
N PHE A 382 -9.89 -22.17 1.33
CA PHE A 382 -11.34 -22.40 1.36
C PHE A 382 -11.73 -23.79 1.92
N LEU A 383 -11.01 -24.84 1.56
CA LEU A 383 -11.28 -26.21 2.05
C LEU A 383 -10.94 -26.39 3.53
N ASP A 384 -9.84 -25.78 4.00
CA ASP A 384 -9.41 -25.87 5.40
C ASP A 384 -10.36 -25.13 6.35
N TYR A 385 -10.92 -24.01 5.87
CA TYR A 385 -11.81 -23.14 6.62
C TYR A 385 -13.13 -23.84 7.02
N HIS A 386 -13.76 -24.60 6.12
CA HIS A 386 -15.02 -25.30 6.38
C HIS A 386 -14.87 -26.53 7.29
N SER A 387 -13.66 -26.89 7.68
CA SER A 387 -13.42 -28.06 8.55
C SER A 387 -13.68 -27.82 10.04
N PHE A 388 -13.88 -26.56 10.46
CA PHE A 388 -14.09 -26.19 11.86
C PHE A 388 -15.56 -25.88 12.15
N SER A 389 -16.21 -26.74 12.98
CA SER A 389 -17.64 -26.59 13.32
C SER A 389 -17.95 -25.37 14.19
N ASN A 390 -16.95 -24.79 14.86
CA ASN A 390 -17.07 -23.60 15.69
C ASN A 390 -16.60 -22.31 14.98
N LEU A 391 -16.36 -22.35 13.67
CA LEU A 391 -16.06 -21.20 12.84
C LEU A 391 -17.26 -20.87 11.94
N PHE A 392 -17.87 -19.72 12.19
CA PHE A 392 -19.07 -19.25 11.49
C PHE A 392 -18.72 -18.17 10.46
N ASP A 393 -19.33 -18.29 9.30
CA ASP A 393 -19.26 -17.28 8.23
C ASP A 393 -20.62 -16.58 8.09
N PHE A 394 -20.63 -15.29 8.14
CA PHE A 394 -21.84 -14.50 7.92
C PHE A 394 -22.10 -14.16 6.43
N GLY A 395 -21.27 -14.67 5.53
CA GLY A 395 -21.34 -14.33 4.10
C GLY A 395 -20.92 -12.88 3.81
N ASP A 396 -21.32 -12.41 2.63
CA ASP A 396 -20.98 -11.06 2.16
C ASP A 396 -21.82 -10.00 2.89
N LYS A 397 -21.25 -9.45 3.97
CA LYS A 397 -21.82 -8.33 4.73
C LYS A 397 -21.11 -7.03 4.44
N SER A 398 -21.85 -5.94 4.41
CA SER A 398 -21.27 -4.60 4.37
C SER A 398 -20.46 -4.31 5.66
N LEU A 399 -19.54 -3.37 5.61
CA LEU A 399 -18.78 -2.93 6.81
C LEU A 399 -19.69 -2.47 7.95
N PHE A 400 -20.84 -1.89 7.63
CA PHE A 400 -21.82 -1.49 8.65
C PHE A 400 -22.44 -2.73 9.34
N GLU A 401 -22.87 -3.75 8.58
CA GLU A 401 -23.40 -4.99 9.14
C GLU A 401 -22.35 -5.76 9.94
N ILE A 402 -21.09 -5.77 9.47
CA ILE A 402 -19.96 -6.31 10.24
C ILE A 402 -19.80 -5.55 11.57
N SER A 403 -19.94 -4.22 11.55
CA SER A 403 -19.85 -3.40 12.77
C SER A 403 -20.96 -3.69 13.78
N GLU A 404 -22.17 -4.05 13.31
CA GLU A 404 -23.27 -4.50 14.18
C GLU A 404 -22.94 -5.86 14.82
N VAL A 405 -22.39 -6.82 14.05
CA VAL A 405 -21.92 -8.11 14.57
C VAL A 405 -20.82 -7.91 15.61
N MET A 406 -19.83 -7.08 15.30
CA MET A 406 -18.67 -6.86 16.16
C MET A 406 -19.05 -6.36 17.56
N LYS A 407 -20.12 -5.59 17.70
CA LYS A 407 -20.60 -5.08 19.00
C LYS A 407 -21.07 -6.15 19.97
N GLU A 408 -21.41 -7.31 19.44
CA GLU A 408 -21.87 -8.46 20.24
C GLU A 408 -20.74 -9.48 20.51
N LEU A 409 -19.51 -9.20 20.04
CA LEU A 409 -18.34 -10.06 20.23
C LEU A 409 -17.58 -9.70 21.51
N ASP A 410 -17.00 -10.69 22.17
CA ASP A 410 -16.15 -10.53 23.35
C ASP A 410 -14.74 -10.05 23.00
N LEU A 411 -14.26 -10.38 21.80
CA LEU A 411 -12.92 -10.06 21.32
C LEU A 411 -12.90 -10.05 19.77
N VAL A 412 -12.10 -9.15 19.20
CA VAL A 412 -11.75 -9.21 17.77
C VAL A 412 -10.25 -9.45 17.62
N ILE A 413 -9.87 -10.40 16.77
CA ILE A 413 -8.49 -10.69 16.41
C ILE A 413 -8.32 -10.41 14.91
N SER A 414 -7.40 -9.54 14.57
CA SER A 414 -7.22 -9.13 13.17
C SER A 414 -5.75 -8.93 12.82
N SER A 415 -5.37 -9.29 11.60
CA SER A 415 -4.20 -8.72 10.95
C SER A 415 -4.43 -7.23 10.63
N ASP A 416 -3.40 -6.54 10.12
CA ASP A 416 -3.48 -5.11 9.78
C ASP A 416 -4.39 -4.86 8.56
N THR A 417 -5.69 -4.74 8.82
CA THR A 417 -6.76 -4.54 7.82
C THR A 417 -7.76 -3.47 8.28
N SER A 418 -8.71 -3.11 7.42
CA SER A 418 -9.80 -2.17 7.80
C SER A 418 -10.62 -2.65 9.01
N ILE A 419 -10.65 -3.95 9.28
CA ILE A 419 -11.39 -4.54 10.40
C ILE A 419 -10.83 -4.14 11.76
N ILE A 420 -9.50 -4.05 11.91
CA ILE A 420 -8.92 -3.61 13.18
C ILE A 420 -9.19 -2.13 13.43
N HIS A 421 -9.19 -1.30 12.39
CA HIS A 421 -9.57 0.12 12.50
C HIS A 421 -11.06 0.26 12.86
N LEU A 422 -11.91 -0.59 12.28
CA LEU A 422 -13.33 -0.66 12.61
C LEU A 422 -13.55 -1.06 14.07
N ALA A 423 -12.89 -2.12 14.54
CA ALA A 423 -12.96 -2.55 15.94
C ALA A 423 -12.47 -1.45 16.89
N GLY A 424 -11.38 -0.79 16.51
CA GLY A 424 -10.79 0.31 17.28
C GLY A 424 -11.72 1.52 17.42
N ILE A 425 -12.33 1.99 16.33
CA ILE A 425 -13.25 3.13 16.39
C ILE A 425 -14.55 2.81 17.13
N LEU A 426 -14.96 1.53 17.15
CA LEU A 426 -16.11 1.04 17.91
C LEU A 426 -15.79 0.76 19.38
N ASN A 427 -14.56 0.97 19.82
CA ASN A 427 -14.07 0.69 21.16
C ASN A 427 -14.24 -0.80 21.59
N ILE A 428 -14.12 -1.71 20.65
CA ILE A 428 -14.24 -3.14 20.89
C ILE A 428 -12.89 -3.71 21.29
N LYS A 429 -12.86 -4.52 22.35
CA LYS A 429 -11.63 -5.21 22.77
C LYS A 429 -11.04 -6.00 21.61
N SER A 430 -9.79 -5.74 21.27
CA SER A 430 -9.19 -6.31 20.07
C SER A 430 -7.70 -6.62 20.23
N ILE A 431 -7.26 -7.63 19.51
CA ILE A 431 -5.84 -7.98 19.37
C ILE A 431 -5.45 -7.82 17.90
N LEU A 432 -4.48 -6.97 17.67
CA LEU A 432 -3.85 -6.77 16.36
C LEU A 432 -2.62 -7.66 16.25
N LEU A 433 -2.60 -8.51 15.23
CA LEU A 433 -1.46 -9.35 14.90
C LEU A 433 -0.60 -8.62 13.86
N LEU A 434 0.59 -8.17 14.26
CA LEU A 434 1.47 -7.39 13.41
C LEU A 434 2.67 -8.19 12.90
N ASN A 435 3.01 -7.96 11.65
CA ASN A 435 4.26 -8.38 11.06
C ASN A 435 5.46 -7.59 11.64
N TYR A 436 6.66 -8.10 11.41
CA TYR A 436 7.92 -7.54 11.92
C TYR A 436 8.12 -6.06 11.53
N ASN A 437 7.91 -5.74 10.24
CA ASN A 437 7.94 -4.38 9.73
C ASN A 437 6.52 -3.90 9.48
N SER A 438 5.87 -3.45 10.54
CA SER A 438 4.48 -2.96 10.51
C SER A 438 4.35 -1.61 9.77
N ASP A 439 3.15 -1.27 9.39
CA ASP A 439 2.83 0.08 8.90
C ASP A 439 3.16 1.14 9.97
N TRP A 440 3.52 2.35 9.55
CA TRP A 440 3.88 3.46 10.42
C TRP A 440 2.82 3.80 11.48
N ARG A 441 1.55 3.50 11.20
CA ARG A 441 0.43 3.75 12.11
C ARG A 441 0.56 3.02 13.43
N TRP A 442 1.29 1.91 13.44
CA TRP A 442 1.46 1.08 14.63
C TRP A 442 2.75 1.34 15.40
N PHE A 443 3.55 2.29 14.94
CA PHE A 443 4.85 2.68 15.52
C PHE A 443 5.85 1.51 15.68
N GLU A 444 7.07 1.79 16.15
CA GLU A 444 8.11 0.74 16.18
C GLU A 444 7.95 -0.24 17.35
N ASP A 445 7.68 0.24 18.56
CA ASP A 445 7.81 -0.55 19.80
C ASP A 445 6.57 -0.59 20.70
N GLU A 446 5.41 -0.21 20.23
CA GLU A 446 4.23 -0.09 21.07
C GLU A 446 3.48 -1.43 21.23
N LYS A 447 3.16 -1.80 22.48
CA LYS A 447 2.25 -2.92 22.79
C LYS A 447 0.78 -2.53 22.72
N LYS A 448 0.51 -1.23 22.76
CA LYS A 448 -0.82 -0.63 22.61
C LYS A 448 -0.73 0.47 21.59
N THR A 449 -1.78 0.63 20.82
CA THR A 449 -1.83 1.72 19.87
C THR A 449 -2.36 2.99 20.52
N ILE A 450 -1.78 4.13 20.13
CA ILE A 450 -2.27 5.45 20.52
C ILE A 450 -3.62 5.80 19.87
N TRP A 451 -3.93 5.12 18.75
CA TRP A 451 -5.15 5.40 17.98
C TRP A 451 -6.40 4.86 18.65
N TYR A 452 -6.29 3.72 19.35
CA TYR A 452 -7.45 2.96 19.83
C TYR A 452 -7.15 2.34 21.21
N PRO A 453 -7.73 2.88 22.30
CA PRO A 453 -7.47 2.36 23.65
C PRO A 453 -7.82 0.89 23.83
N SER A 454 -8.79 0.38 23.03
CA SER A 454 -9.28 -1.00 23.10
C SER A 454 -8.44 -2.03 22.33
N VAL A 455 -7.42 -1.59 21.58
CA VAL A 455 -6.61 -2.46 20.72
C VAL A 455 -5.25 -2.74 21.37
N GLU A 456 -4.97 -4.01 21.63
CA GLU A 456 -3.67 -4.52 22.04
C GLU A 456 -2.92 -5.10 20.84
N ILE A 457 -1.58 -5.05 20.87
CA ILE A 457 -0.73 -5.48 19.76
C ILE A 457 0.09 -6.71 20.17
N ILE A 458 0.13 -7.71 19.29
CA ILE A 458 1.10 -8.82 19.32
C ILE A 458 1.91 -8.75 18.02
N LYS A 459 3.23 -8.47 18.13
CA LYS A 459 4.09 -8.24 16.98
C LYS A 459 5.09 -9.38 16.78
N GLN A 460 5.40 -9.69 15.52
CA GLN A 460 6.49 -10.60 15.17
C GLN A 460 7.83 -10.12 15.76
N LYS A 461 8.54 -11.02 16.44
CA LYS A 461 9.90 -10.76 16.95
C LYS A 461 10.97 -11.13 15.93
N THR A 462 10.63 -12.02 15.00
CA THR A 462 11.51 -12.48 13.94
C THR A 462 10.85 -12.23 12.59
N PHE A 463 11.61 -11.65 11.66
CA PHE A 463 11.10 -11.35 10.32
C PHE A 463 10.49 -12.59 9.67
N ASN A 464 9.25 -12.46 9.21
CA ASN A 464 8.49 -13.50 8.51
C ASN A 464 8.21 -14.79 9.30
N SER A 465 8.31 -14.78 10.66
CA SER A 465 7.84 -15.87 11.52
C SER A 465 6.68 -15.38 12.40
N TRP A 466 5.59 -16.15 12.36
CA TRP A 466 4.41 -15.93 13.19
C TRP A 466 4.42 -16.75 14.49
N ASP A 467 5.44 -17.57 14.74
CA ASP A 467 5.48 -18.52 15.85
C ASP A 467 5.28 -17.85 17.22
N ASN A 468 6.04 -16.78 17.50
CA ASN A 468 5.91 -16.05 18.75
C ASN A 468 4.54 -15.37 18.89
N VAL A 469 3.92 -14.95 17.77
CA VAL A 469 2.62 -14.29 17.77
C VAL A 469 1.52 -15.28 18.15
N PHE A 470 1.53 -16.46 17.52
CA PHE A 470 0.52 -17.49 17.81
C PHE A 470 0.72 -18.15 19.16
N TYR A 471 1.94 -18.29 19.64
CA TYR A 471 2.22 -18.73 21.00
C TYR A 471 1.58 -17.77 22.03
N GLU A 472 1.87 -16.48 21.94
CA GLU A 472 1.33 -15.45 22.84
C GLU A 472 -0.20 -15.32 22.70
N LEU A 473 -0.72 -15.38 21.47
CA LEU A 473 -2.15 -15.32 21.20
C LEU A 473 -2.89 -16.49 21.88
N LYS A 474 -2.37 -17.71 21.74
CA LYS A 474 -2.95 -18.92 22.36
C LYS A 474 -3.03 -18.77 23.87
N GLU A 475 -1.94 -18.37 24.54
CA GLU A 475 -1.93 -18.13 25.98
C GLU A 475 -2.98 -17.09 26.42
N ARG A 476 -3.16 -16.01 25.64
CA ARG A 476 -4.15 -14.97 25.95
C ARG A 476 -5.58 -15.48 25.80
N ILE A 477 -5.87 -16.28 24.76
CA ILE A 477 -7.20 -16.84 24.52
C ILE A 477 -7.54 -17.91 25.57
N GLU A 478 -6.61 -18.80 25.90
CA GLU A 478 -6.82 -19.83 26.95
C GLU A 478 -7.17 -19.17 28.29
N LYS A 479 -6.49 -18.09 28.66
CA LYS A 479 -6.82 -17.32 29.87
C LYS A 479 -8.25 -16.77 29.92
N LEU A 480 -8.87 -16.52 28.77
CA LEU A 480 -10.26 -16.06 28.69
C LEU A 480 -11.23 -17.21 29.06
N THR A 481 -10.88 -18.45 28.74
CA THR A 481 -11.74 -19.62 28.98
C THR A 481 -11.75 -20.12 30.44
N TYR A 482 -10.81 -19.63 31.26
CA TYR A 482 -10.74 -19.95 32.72
C TYR A 482 -11.48 -18.95 33.61
N LYS A 483 -12.05 -17.89 33.01
CA LYS A 483 -12.93 -16.94 33.73
C LYS A 483 -14.38 -17.28 33.54
#